data_2c72d6379e971ed90f10435857d669ad
#
_entry.id   2c72d6379e971ed90f10435857d669ad
#
_cell.length_a   1.000
_cell.length_b   1.000
_cell.length_c   1.000
_cell.angle_alpha   90.00
_cell.angle_beta   90.00
_cell.angle_gamma   90.00
#
_symmetry.space_group_name_H-M   'P 1'
#
loop_
_entity.id
_entity.type
_entity.pdbx_description
1 polymer ?
#
loop_
_entity_poly.entity_id
_entity_poly.type
_entity_poly.pdbx_seq_one_letter_code
_entity_poly.pdbx_strand_id
1 'polypeptide(L)'
;MKLKSIAIIPDGNRRFAMRNALSVQNAYASGFTKVEDVVNWANENSIDNVTFWALSLENFKGRSKLELRILFALMRIKIRQVLRDRTFVKKQTHVKFFGKIDLLPKDLQGMISELEAQTEKFEKTLEIAIAYSGREEILNAAKKIAVDFSGKEKRIEGLTEKEFEKYLYSKNSPDLIIRTGGVSRLSGFMPWQNAYSELYFSRKLWPEFGKEDFEDAIKFYNETERRFGK
;
A
#
# COMPACT_ATOMS: atom_id res chain seq x y z
N MET A 1 18.17 2.16 -13.88
CA MET A 1 17.61 3.13 -12.88
C MET A 1 17.74 2.57 -11.48
N LYS A 2 17.98 3.42 -10.48
CA LYS A 2 18.04 2.98 -9.09
C LYS A 2 16.61 2.75 -8.58
N LEU A 3 16.37 1.63 -7.90
CA LEU A 3 15.09 1.31 -7.25
C LEU A 3 14.81 2.34 -6.14
N LYS A 4 13.71 3.08 -6.23
CA LYS A 4 13.34 4.13 -5.29
C LYS A 4 11.98 3.92 -4.63
N SER A 5 11.09 3.22 -5.30
CA SER A 5 9.71 3.02 -4.86
C SER A 5 9.28 1.57 -5.05
N ILE A 6 8.74 0.96 -4.01
CA ILE A 6 8.16 -0.39 -4.06
C ILE A 6 6.72 -0.40 -3.60
N ALA A 7 5.94 -1.32 -4.16
CA ALA A 7 4.60 -1.59 -3.67
C ALA A 7 4.42 -3.08 -3.35
N ILE A 8 3.68 -3.39 -2.29
CA ILE A 8 3.53 -4.75 -1.79
C ILE A 8 2.06 -5.14 -1.69
N ILE A 9 1.75 -6.29 -2.28
CA ILE A 9 0.47 -6.98 -2.14
C ILE A 9 0.68 -8.17 -1.19
N PRO A 10 0.38 -8.02 0.12
CA PRO A 10 0.66 -9.01 1.16
C PRO A 10 -0.40 -10.12 1.15
N ASP A 11 -0.33 -11.03 0.18
CA ASP A 11 -1.27 -12.12 0.02
C ASP A 11 -0.80 -13.38 0.75
N GLY A 12 -1.75 -14.16 1.28
CA GLY A 12 -1.50 -15.47 1.87
C GLY A 12 -1.77 -15.61 3.36
N ASN A 13 -2.16 -14.55 4.10
CA ASN A 13 -2.39 -14.63 5.55
C ASN A 13 -3.38 -15.72 5.96
N ARG A 14 -4.53 -15.86 5.29
CA ARG A 14 -5.52 -16.91 5.61
C ARG A 14 -5.02 -18.31 5.29
N ARG A 15 -4.31 -18.48 4.17
CA ARG A 15 -3.69 -19.75 3.79
C ARG A 15 -2.59 -20.14 4.77
N PHE A 16 -1.83 -19.18 5.26
CA PHE A 16 -0.85 -19.40 6.32
C PHE A 16 -1.51 -19.87 7.63
N ALA A 17 -2.60 -19.23 8.05
CA ALA A 17 -3.37 -19.65 9.22
C ALA A 17 -3.84 -21.10 9.09
N MET A 18 -4.46 -21.46 7.96
CA MET A 18 -4.94 -22.83 7.71
C MET A 18 -3.81 -23.85 7.72
N ARG A 19 -2.69 -23.57 7.03
CA ARG A 19 -1.55 -24.49 6.92
C ARG A 19 -0.86 -24.76 8.26
N ASN A 20 -0.84 -23.78 9.16
CA ASN A 20 -0.15 -23.85 10.43
C ASN A 20 -1.09 -24.05 11.63
N ALA A 21 -2.36 -24.40 11.41
CA ALA A 21 -3.38 -24.55 12.45
C ALA A 21 -3.48 -23.34 13.40
N LEU A 22 -3.26 -22.14 12.87
CA LEU A 22 -3.33 -20.87 13.61
C LEU A 22 -4.68 -20.20 13.44
N SER A 23 -5.06 -19.36 14.40
CA SER A 23 -6.18 -18.45 14.22
C SER A 23 -5.86 -17.42 13.11
N VAL A 24 -6.89 -16.97 12.40
CA VAL A 24 -6.77 -15.88 11.42
C VAL A 24 -6.23 -14.62 12.06
N GLN A 25 -6.59 -14.36 13.33
CA GLN A 25 -6.08 -13.24 14.12
C GLN A 25 -4.54 -13.29 14.27
N ASN A 26 -3.98 -14.46 14.62
CA ASN A 26 -2.53 -14.62 14.77
C ASN A 26 -1.79 -14.43 13.45
N ALA A 27 -2.33 -14.95 12.36
CA ALA A 27 -1.74 -14.74 11.03
C ALA A 27 -1.75 -13.27 10.59
N TYR A 28 -2.84 -12.54 10.87
CA TYR A 28 -2.87 -11.09 10.60
C TYR A 28 -1.92 -10.32 11.51
N ALA A 29 -1.81 -10.67 12.79
CA ALA A 29 -0.88 -10.02 13.71
C ALA A 29 0.57 -10.15 13.22
N SER A 30 0.98 -11.35 12.79
CA SER A 30 2.29 -11.58 12.15
C SER A 30 2.46 -10.72 10.89
N GLY A 31 1.42 -10.61 10.05
CA GLY A 31 1.44 -9.78 8.85
C GLY A 31 1.61 -8.29 9.14
N PHE A 32 1.01 -7.78 10.22
CA PHE A 32 1.18 -6.38 10.64
C PHE A 32 2.60 -6.06 11.11
N THR A 33 3.24 -6.98 11.84
CA THR A 33 4.63 -6.81 12.28
C THR A 33 5.58 -6.72 11.09
N LYS A 34 5.36 -7.51 10.05
CA LYS A 34 6.16 -7.55 8.83
C LYS A 34 6.26 -6.21 8.09
N VAL A 35 5.28 -5.31 8.25
CA VAL A 35 5.32 -3.97 7.64
C VAL A 35 6.54 -3.17 8.12
N GLU A 36 6.85 -3.23 9.43
CA GLU A 36 8.02 -2.54 9.98
C GLU A 36 9.34 -3.16 9.51
N ASP A 37 9.36 -4.50 9.36
CA ASP A 37 10.54 -5.21 8.83
C ASP A 37 10.84 -4.75 7.41
N VAL A 38 9.83 -4.69 6.55
CA VAL A 38 9.97 -4.23 5.15
C VAL A 38 10.43 -2.78 5.08
N VAL A 39 9.92 -1.89 5.93
CA VAL A 39 10.39 -0.50 5.98
C VAL A 39 11.87 -0.45 6.39
N ASN A 40 12.33 -1.31 7.30
CA ASN A 40 13.75 -1.41 7.65
C ASN A 40 14.59 -1.89 6.45
N TRP A 41 14.17 -2.98 5.79
CA TRP A 41 14.87 -3.50 4.61
C TRP A 41 14.90 -2.50 3.45
N ALA A 42 13.80 -1.77 3.23
CA ALA A 42 13.74 -0.69 2.25
C ALA A 42 14.75 0.42 2.57
N ASN A 43 14.83 0.84 3.84
CA ASN A 43 15.80 1.84 4.28
C ASN A 43 17.26 1.37 4.09
N GLU A 44 17.57 0.11 4.40
CA GLU A 44 18.89 -0.49 4.20
C GLU A 44 19.29 -0.49 2.71
N ASN A 45 18.32 -0.62 1.82
CA ASN A 45 18.50 -0.63 0.36
C ASN A 45 18.34 0.76 -0.30
N SER A 46 18.23 1.83 0.49
CA SER A 46 18.04 3.21 -0.01
C SER A 46 16.78 3.37 -0.89
N ILE A 47 15.71 2.65 -0.55
CA ILE A 47 14.38 2.76 -1.13
C ILE A 47 13.61 3.77 -0.30
N ASP A 48 13.08 4.81 -0.95
CA ASP A 48 12.49 5.96 -0.29
C ASP A 48 10.97 5.81 -0.07
N ASN A 49 10.30 5.05 -0.94
CA ASN A 49 8.85 4.92 -0.91
C ASN A 49 8.42 3.45 -0.83
N VAL A 50 7.57 3.15 0.14
CA VAL A 50 6.97 1.81 0.33
C VAL A 50 5.46 1.94 0.38
N THR A 51 4.75 1.22 -0.47
CA THR A 51 3.29 1.18 -0.48
C THR A 51 2.79 -0.23 -0.15
N PHE A 52 1.83 -0.35 0.78
CA PHE A 52 1.18 -1.62 1.12
C PHE A 52 -0.31 -1.61 0.78
N TRP A 53 -0.79 -2.69 0.19
CA TRP A 53 -2.24 -2.93 0.05
C TRP A 53 -2.78 -3.70 1.26
N ALA A 54 -3.13 -3.00 2.31
CA ALA A 54 -3.57 -3.61 3.56
C ALA A 54 -4.97 -4.23 3.48
N LEU A 55 -5.90 -3.60 2.75
CA LEU A 55 -7.28 -4.10 2.57
C LEU A 55 -7.85 -3.57 1.26
N SER A 56 -8.27 -4.47 0.36
CA SER A 56 -9.01 -4.05 -0.84
C SER A 56 -10.45 -3.67 -0.51
N LEU A 57 -11.07 -2.84 -1.36
CA LEU A 57 -12.47 -2.46 -1.23
C LEU A 57 -13.40 -3.67 -1.41
N GLU A 58 -13.03 -4.60 -2.28
CA GLU A 58 -13.75 -5.85 -2.51
C GLU A 58 -13.70 -6.74 -1.26
N ASN A 59 -12.53 -6.87 -0.65
CA ASN A 59 -12.36 -7.59 0.62
C ASN A 59 -13.10 -6.91 1.76
N PHE A 60 -13.11 -5.58 1.82
CA PHE A 60 -13.90 -4.83 2.80
C PHE A 60 -15.39 -5.16 2.68
N LYS A 61 -15.92 -5.23 1.45
CA LYS A 61 -17.33 -5.55 1.19
C LYS A 61 -17.67 -7.04 1.36
N GLY A 62 -16.72 -7.93 1.05
CA GLY A 62 -16.94 -9.38 1.00
C GLY A 62 -16.59 -10.14 2.28
N ARG A 63 -15.84 -9.55 3.21
CA ARG A 63 -15.48 -10.21 4.48
C ARG A 63 -16.62 -10.16 5.48
N SER A 64 -16.66 -11.15 6.36
CA SER A 64 -17.61 -11.16 7.47
C SER A 64 -17.37 -9.98 8.42
N LYS A 65 -18.45 -9.52 9.08
CA LYS A 65 -18.34 -8.45 10.11
C LYS A 65 -17.36 -8.83 11.23
N LEU A 66 -17.27 -10.11 11.59
CA LEU A 66 -16.34 -10.59 12.59
C LEU A 66 -14.89 -10.44 12.14
N GLU A 67 -14.57 -10.84 10.90
CA GLU A 67 -13.22 -10.71 10.34
C GLU A 67 -12.79 -9.24 10.25
N LEU A 68 -13.67 -8.35 9.82
CA LEU A 68 -13.39 -6.90 9.81
C LEU A 68 -13.16 -6.34 11.23
N ARG A 69 -13.94 -6.78 12.21
CA ARG A 69 -13.72 -6.39 13.63
C ARG A 69 -12.33 -6.81 14.12
N ILE A 70 -11.90 -8.03 13.80
CA ILE A 70 -10.56 -8.52 14.15
C ILE A 70 -9.49 -7.64 13.50
N LEU A 71 -9.59 -7.38 12.20
CA LEU A 71 -8.65 -6.52 11.49
C LEU A 71 -8.57 -5.11 12.09
N PHE A 72 -9.71 -4.49 12.36
CA PHE A 72 -9.74 -3.15 12.95
C PHE A 72 -9.20 -3.14 14.38
N ALA A 73 -9.43 -4.21 15.16
CA ALA A 73 -8.84 -4.33 16.48
C ALA A 73 -7.31 -4.41 16.42
N LEU A 74 -6.77 -5.21 15.50
CA LEU A 74 -5.33 -5.31 15.28
C LEU A 74 -4.72 -3.99 14.79
N MET A 75 -5.40 -3.30 13.88
CA MET A 75 -4.98 -1.97 13.43
C MET A 75 -4.91 -0.98 14.58
N ARG A 76 -5.93 -0.93 15.46
CA ARG A 76 -5.91 -0.07 16.65
C ARG A 76 -4.71 -0.34 17.55
N ILE A 77 -4.48 -1.62 17.84
CA ILE A 77 -3.34 -2.04 18.67
C ILE A 77 -2.03 -1.56 18.03
N LYS A 78 -1.87 -1.81 16.72
CA LYS A 78 -0.63 -1.48 16.01
C LYS A 78 -0.41 0.03 15.91
N ILE A 79 -1.43 0.79 15.54
CA ILE A 79 -1.30 2.25 15.41
C ILE A 79 -1.01 2.88 16.78
N ARG A 80 -1.69 2.45 17.87
CA ARG A 80 -1.39 2.92 19.23
C ARG A 80 0.05 2.63 19.63
N GLN A 81 0.55 1.43 19.34
CA GLN A 81 1.94 1.07 19.60
C GLN A 81 2.89 2.00 18.86
N VAL A 82 2.68 2.16 17.57
CA VAL A 82 3.51 3.00 16.67
C VAL A 82 3.53 4.46 17.12
N LEU A 83 2.37 5.02 17.49
CA LEU A 83 2.24 6.39 18.02
C LEU A 83 3.01 6.54 19.34
N ARG A 84 2.76 5.65 20.31
CA ARG A 84 3.42 5.67 21.63
C ARG A 84 4.94 5.55 21.51
N ASP A 85 5.40 4.58 20.71
CA ASP A 85 6.83 4.26 20.57
C ASP A 85 7.53 5.21 19.60
N ARG A 86 6.78 6.09 18.92
CA ARG A 86 7.24 7.02 17.88
C ARG A 86 8.05 6.31 16.79
N THR A 87 7.60 5.12 16.40
CA THR A 87 8.35 4.20 15.53
C THR A 87 8.76 4.86 14.21
N PHE A 88 7.82 5.48 13.49
CA PHE A 88 8.09 6.08 12.19
C PHE A 88 8.74 7.47 12.28
N VAL A 89 8.59 8.16 13.41
CA VAL A 89 9.38 9.36 13.70
C VAL A 89 10.86 9.00 13.83
N LYS A 90 11.19 7.95 14.56
CA LYS A 90 12.59 7.45 14.70
C LYS A 90 13.16 6.95 13.38
N LYS A 91 12.31 6.39 12.50
CA LYS A 91 12.67 5.93 11.15
C LYS A 91 12.68 7.05 10.10
N GLN A 92 12.34 8.29 10.48
CA GLN A 92 12.21 9.44 9.58
C GLN A 92 11.33 9.11 8.34
N THR A 93 10.19 8.48 8.59
CA THR A 93 9.28 8.00 7.54
C THR A 93 7.90 8.61 7.73
N HIS A 94 7.38 9.32 6.73
CA HIS A 94 6.01 9.81 6.68
C HIS A 94 5.05 8.66 6.39
N VAL A 95 4.13 8.40 7.30
CA VAL A 95 3.07 7.41 7.11
C VAL A 95 1.85 8.09 6.51
N LYS A 96 1.33 7.56 5.42
CA LYS A 96 0.13 8.03 4.73
C LYS A 96 -0.86 6.89 4.57
N PHE A 97 -2.13 7.21 4.66
CA PHE A 97 -3.20 6.25 4.38
C PHE A 97 -4.06 6.75 3.22
N PHE A 98 -4.43 5.86 2.31
CA PHE A 98 -5.31 6.22 1.21
C PHE A 98 -6.33 5.12 0.88
N GLY A 99 -7.36 5.48 0.13
CA GLY A 99 -8.52 4.66 -0.18
C GLY A 99 -9.79 5.23 0.45
N LYS A 100 -10.76 4.39 0.76
CA LYS A 100 -12.03 4.79 1.37
C LYS A 100 -11.91 4.82 2.90
N ILE A 101 -11.09 5.74 3.41
CA ILE A 101 -10.83 5.89 4.85
C ILE A 101 -12.12 6.26 5.62
N ASP A 102 -13.04 6.95 4.97
CA ASP A 102 -14.38 7.29 5.49
C ASP A 102 -15.24 6.08 5.87
N LEU A 103 -14.95 4.90 5.32
CA LEU A 103 -15.62 3.64 5.66
C LEU A 103 -15.11 3.00 6.96
N LEU A 104 -13.98 3.45 7.48
CA LEU A 104 -13.40 2.92 8.72
C LEU A 104 -14.14 3.47 9.95
N PRO A 105 -14.08 2.78 11.11
CA PRO A 105 -14.57 3.32 12.37
C PRO A 105 -13.94 4.68 12.69
N LYS A 106 -14.72 5.61 13.24
CA LYS A 106 -14.30 7.00 13.52
C LYS A 106 -13.05 7.11 14.39
N ASP A 107 -12.91 6.25 15.37
CA ASP A 107 -11.73 6.19 16.25
C ASP A 107 -10.46 5.82 15.45
N LEU A 108 -10.56 4.89 14.50
CA LEU A 108 -9.45 4.56 13.61
C LEU A 108 -9.09 5.72 12.67
N GLN A 109 -10.10 6.42 12.13
CA GLN A 109 -9.86 7.62 11.32
C GLN A 109 -9.06 8.67 12.11
N GLY A 110 -9.43 8.93 13.38
CA GLY A 110 -8.69 9.85 14.24
C GLY A 110 -7.25 9.42 14.50
N MET A 111 -7.03 8.14 14.81
CA MET A 111 -5.69 7.60 15.03
C MET A 111 -4.81 7.63 13.75
N ILE A 112 -5.39 7.42 12.59
CA ILE A 112 -4.73 7.56 11.29
C ILE A 112 -4.28 9.00 11.10
N SER A 113 -5.17 9.98 11.26
CA SER A 113 -4.84 11.40 11.11
C SER A 113 -3.76 11.86 12.10
N GLU A 114 -3.77 11.35 13.34
CA GLU A 114 -2.73 11.63 14.34
C GLU A 114 -1.36 11.10 13.88
N LEU A 115 -1.31 9.86 13.34
CA LEU A 115 -0.07 9.25 12.86
C LEU A 115 0.49 9.98 11.63
N GLU A 116 -0.38 10.36 10.70
CA GLU A 116 -0.01 11.16 9.53
C GLU A 116 0.60 12.50 9.97
N ALA A 117 -0.09 13.25 10.83
CA ALA A 117 0.38 14.54 11.33
C ALA A 117 1.72 14.43 12.10
N GLN A 118 1.89 13.37 12.92
CA GLN A 118 3.14 13.14 13.67
C GLN A 118 4.36 12.93 12.76
N THR A 119 4.14 12.47 11.52
CA THR A 119 5.19 12.04 10.59
C THR A 119 5.29 12.90 9.32
N GLU A 120 4.43 13.90 9.13
CA GLU A 120 4.28 14.69 7.91
C GLU A 120 5.58 15.32 7.38
N LYS A 121 6.49 15.69 8.27
CA LYS A 121 7.73 16.39 7.92
C LYS A 121 8.81 15.54 7.24
N PHE A 122 8.62 14.22 7.15
CA PHE A 122 9.63 13.32 6.59
C PHE A 122 9.40 13.09 5.10
N GLU A 123 10.51 12.94 4.34
CA GLU A 123 10.49 12.76 2.88
C GLU A 123 10.24 11.30 2.47
N LYS A 124 10.84 10.34 3.20
CA LYS A 124 10.57 8.93 2.96
C LYS A 124 9.12 8.61 3.31
N THR A 125 8.47 7.76 2.51
CA THR A 125 7.05 7.47 2.71
C THR A 125 6.75 5.99 2.93
N LEU A 126 5.81 5.74 3.84
CA LEU A 126 5.08 4.49 3.97
C LEU A 126 3.62 4.77 3.65
N GLU A 127 3.15 4.32 2.51
CA GLU A 127 1.75 4.47 2.10
C GLU A 127 0.98 3.18 2.37
N ILE A 128 -0.21 3.28 2.95
CA ILE A 128 -1.07 2.14 3.31
C ILE A 128 -2.43 2.30 2.65
N ALA A 129 -2.69 1.48 1.64
CA ALA A 129 -3.96 1.44 0.92
C ALA A 129 -4.99 0.62 1.70
N ILE A 130 -6.09 1.24 2.15
CA ILE A 130 -7.15 0.61 2.95
C ILE A 130 -8.51 0.85 2.32
N ALA A 131 -9.32 -0.21 2.25
CA ALA A 131 -10.57 -0.20 1.52
C ALA A 131 -10.39 0.42 0.12
N TYR A 132 -9.28 0.06 -0.51
CA TYR A 132 -8.82 0.64 -1.75
C TYR A 132 -9.14 -0.26 -2.95
N SER A 133 -9.55 0.36 -4.05
CA SER A 133 -9.67 -0.24 -5.38
C SER A 133 -9.21 0.77 -6.42
N GLY A 134 -8.30 0.37 -7.30
CA GLY A 134 -7.79 1.28 -8.33
C GLY A 134 -8.86 1.71 -9.35
N ARG A 135 -9.85 0.85 -9.62
CA ARG A 135 -11.00 1.25 -10.45
C ARG A 135 -11.83 2.35 -9.79
N GLU A 136 -12.03 2.25 -8.46
CA GLU A 136 -12.74 3.26 -7.70
C GLU A 136 -11.94 4.56 -7.63
N GLU A 137 -10.62 4.49 -7.45
CA GLU A 137 -9.73 5.64 -7.47
C GLU A 137 -9.84 6.41 -8.78
N ILE A 138 -9.73 5.73 -9.93
CA ILE A 138 -9.83 6.35 -11.26
C ILE A 138 -11.22 6.97 -11.46
N LEU A 139 -12.28 6.26 -11.08
CA LEU A 139 -13.65 6.78 -11.18
C LEU A 139 -13.86 8.01 -10.30
N ASN A 140 -13.29 8.00 -9.08
CA ASN A 140 -13.36 9.14 -8.17
C ASN A 140 -12.55 10.34 -8.71
N ALA A 141 -11.37 10.11 -9.27
CA ALA A 141 -10.59 11.15 -9.94
C ALA A 141 -11.37 11.78 -11.10
N ALA A 142 -11.96 10.96 -11.97
CA ALA A 142 -12.78 11.46 -13.08
C ALA A 142 -13.98 12.31 -12.61
N LYS A 143 -14.67 11.89 -11.53
CA LYS A 143 -15.77 12.67 -10.94
C LYS A 143 -15.31 14.03 -10.40
N LYS A 144 -14.18 14.07 -9.69
CA LYS A 144 -13.59 15.32 -9.18
C LYS A 144 -13.21 16.24 -10.32
N ILE A 145 -12.58 15.73 -11.37
CA ILE A 145 -12.24 16.49 -12.57
C ILE A 145 -13.49 17.07 -13.21
N ALA A 146 -14.55 16.28 -13.39
CA ALA A 146 -15.80 16.74 -13.98
C ALA A 146 -16.41 17.91 -13.16
N VAL A 147 -16.33 17.86 -11.83
CA VAL A 147 -16.79 18.97 -10.97
C VAL A 147 -15.88 20.19 -11.10
N ASP A 148 -14.56 20.01 -11.06
CA ASP A 148 -13.60 21.11 -11.08
C ASP A 148 -13.54 21.82 -12.43
N PHE A 149 -13.82 21.13 -13.51
CA PHE A 149 -13.84 21.71 -14.87
C PHE A 149 -15.25 22.19 -15.29
N SER A 150 -16.29 21.84 -14.54
CA SER A 150 -17.64 22.34 -14.78
C SER A 150 -17.73 23.84 -14.45
N GLY A 151 -17.98 24.66 -15.46
CA GLY A 151 -18.18 26.10 -15.31
C GLY A 151 -16.90 26.95 -15.09
N LYS A 152 -15.71 26.40 -15.29
CA LYS A 152 -14.44 27.14 -15.24
C LYS A 152 -13.87 27.37 -16.64
N GLU A 153 -13.01 28.41 -16.76
CA GLU A 153 -12.26 28.73 -17.99
C GLU A 153 -11.31 27.60 -18.45
N LYS A 154 -10.98 26.65 -17.54
CA LYS A 154 -10.19 25.49 -17.89
C LYS A 154 -11.00 24.52 -18.74
N ARG A 155 -10.57 24.35 -19.98
CA ARG A 155 -11.17 23.39 -20.89
C ARG A 155 -10.62 21.99 -20.63
N ILE A 156 -11.48 20.97 -20.69
CA ILE A 156 -11.12 19.58 -20.44
C ILE A 156 -10.10 19.05 -21.46
N GLU A 157 -10.07 19.63 -22.67
CA GLU A 157 -9.09 19.30 -23.72
C GLU A 157 -7.64 19.57 -23.30
N GLY A 158 -7.43 20.45 -22.30
CA GLY A 158 -6.11 20.74 -21.74
C GLY A 158 -5.70 19.83 -20.58
N LEU A 159 -6.51 18.83 -20.22
CA LEU A 159 -6.18 17.90 -19.12
C LEU A 159 -5.01 16.99 -19.52
N THR A 160 -3.89 17.12 -18.83
CA THR A 160 -2.70 16.26 -18.99
C THR A 160 -2.69 15.10 -18.00
N GLU A 161 -1.89 14.05 -18.25
CA GLU A 161 -1.66 12.95 -17.30
C GLU A 161 -1.20 13.49 -15.93
N LYS A 162 -0.27 14.44 -15.91
CA LYS A 162 0.26 15.08 -14.70
C LYS A 162 -0.82 15.83 -13.91
N GLU A 163 -1.80 16.42 -14.59
CA GLU A 163 -2.94 17.05 -13.94
C GLU A 163 -3.94 16.03 -13.41
N PHE A 164 -4.18 14.94 -14.16
CA PHE A 164 -5.02 13.82 -13.72
C PHE A 164 -4.47 13.17 -12.44
N GLU A 165 -3.17 12.96 -12.34
CA GLU A 165 -2.49 12.40 -11.17
C GLU A 165 -2.74 13.17 -9.86
N LYS A 166 -3.01 14.48 -9.94
CA LYS A 166 -3.36 15.29 -8.76
C LYS A 166 -4.66 14.87 -8.09
N TYR A 167 -5.53 14.18 -8.81
CA TYR A 167 -6.84 13.70 -8.34
C TYR A 167 -6.80 12.27 -7.83
N LEU A 168 -5.70 11.54 -8.08
CA LEU A 168 -5.49 10.19 -7.54
C LEU A 168 -5.22 10.23 -6.04
N TYR A 169 -5.44 9.10 -5.37
CA TYR A 169 -5.19 8.95 -3.94
C TYR A 169 -3.70 8.94 -3.62
N SER A 170 -2.90 8.22 -4.43
CA SER A 170 -1.45 8.22 -4.34
C SER A 170 -0.83 8.75 -5.63
N LYS A 171 0.24 9.54 -5.47
CA LYS A 171 1.08 10.05 -6.58
C LYS A 171 2.34 9.22 -6.77
N ASN A 172 2.58 8.23 -5.90
CA ASN A 172 3.72 7.34 -6.02
C ASN A 172 3.49 6.32 -7.14
N SER A 173 4.41 6.28 -8.09
CA SER A 173 4.49 5.22 -9.10
C SER A 173 5.58 4.24 -8.65
N PRO A 174 5.23 3.01 -8.26
CA PRO A 174 6.22 2.05 -7.80
C PRO A 174 7.08 1.56 -8.96
N ASP A 175 8.40 1.50 -8.74
CA ASP A 175 9.34 0.89 -9.69
C ASP A 175 9.16 -0.62 -9.74
N LEU A 176 8.85 -1.24 -8.57
CA LEU A 176 8.69 -2.67 -8.39
C LEU A 176 7.45 -2.98 -7.56
N ILE A 177 6.62 -3.89 -8.05
CA ILE A 177 5.51 -4.46 -7.27
C ILE A 177 5.86 -5.88 -6.85
N ILE A 178 5.80 -6.14 -5.56
CA ILE A 178 6.02 -7.47 -4.98
C ILE A 178 4.67 -8.02 -4.54
N ARG A 179 4.26 -9.17 -5.10
CA ARG A 179 3.08 -9.89 -4.61
C ARG A 179 3.48 -11.24 -4.04
N THR A 180 3.10 -11.49 -2.78
CA THR A 180 3.30 -12.78 -2.12
C THR A 180 2.12 -13.73 -2.37
N GLY A 181 2.27 -15.00 -1.99
CA GLY A 181 1.19 -15.98 -2.01
C GLY A 181 1.02 -16.77 -3.30
N GLY A 182 1.99 -16.74 -4.22
CA GLY A 182 2.00 -17.60 -5.41
C GLY A 182 0.91 -17.27 -6.43
N VAL A 183 0.49 -16.02 -6.51
CA VAL A 183 -0.57 -15.55 -7.42
C VAL A 183 -0.02 -14.45 -8.33
N SER A 184 -0.09 -14.67 -9.65
CA SER A 184 0.48 -13.77 -10.67
C SER A 184 -0.58 -12.84 -11.27
N ARG A 185 -1.08 -11.90 -10.49
CA ARG A 185 -2.01 -10.84 -10.91
C ARG A 185 -1.98 -9.66 -9.94
N LEU A 186 -2.34 -8.46 -10.38
CA LEU A 186 -2.38 -7.25 -9.55
C LEU A 186 -3.75 -7.00 -8.91
N SER A 187 -4.79 -7.67 -9.37
CA SER A 187 -6.16 -7.58 -8.85
C SER A 187 -6.72 -6.15 -8.77
N GLY A 188 -6.26 -5.25 -9.64
CA GLY A 188 -6.67 -3.85 -9.67
C GLY A 188 -5.93 -2.94 -8.68
N PHE A 189 -4.78 -3.36 -8.16
CA PHE A 189 -3.94 -2.52 -7.32
C PHE A 189 -3.19 -1.48 -8.15
N MET A 190 -3.40 -0.20 -7.87
CA MET A 190 -2.71 0.97 -8.45
C MET A 190 -2.60 0.94 -9.99
N PRO A 191 -3.69 0.70 -10.77
CA PRO A 191 -3.60 0.42 -12.21
C PRO A 191 -3.05 1.59 -13.03
N TRP A 192 -3.19 2.83 -12.57
CA TRP A 192 -2.60 4.01 -13.21
C TRP A 192 -1.11 4.09 -12.91
N GLN A 193 -0.75 3.99 -11.64
CA GLN A 193 0.60 4.21 -11.16
C GLN A 193 1.58 3.09 -11.53
N ASN A 194 1.07 1.86 -11.80
CA ASN A 194 1.90 0.69 -12.08
C ASN A 194 2.20 0.44 -13.57
N ALA A 195 1.86 1.40 -14.45
CA ALA A 195 1.97 1.22 -15.90
C ALA A 195 3.37 0.79 -16.36
N TYR A 196 4.41 1.17 -15.63
CA TYR A 196 5.81 0.84 -15.95
C TYR A 196 6.52 0.10 -14.79
N SER A 197 5.78 -0.43 -13.83
CA SER A 197 6.35 -1.18 -12.71
C SER A 197 6.82 -2.56 -13.16
N GLU A 198 7.97 -2.99 -12.66
CA GLU A 198 8.36 -4.41 -12.71
C GLU A 198 7.50 -5.22 -11.71
N LEU A 199 7.19 -6.47 -12.06
CA LEU A 199 6.29 -7.31 -11.29
C LEU A 199 7.00 -8.56 -10.79
N TYR A 200 7.18 -8.66 -9.47
CA TYR A 200 7.76 -9.83 -8.82
C TYR A 200 6.70 -10.62 -8.06
N PHE A 201 6.55 -11.90 -8.39
CA PHE A 201 5.56 -12.78 -7.78
C PHE A 201 6.24 -13.85 -6.92
N SER A 202 6.22 -13.68 -5.60
CA SER A 202 6.76 -14.65 -4.66
C SER A 202 5.77 -15.78 -4.35
N ARG A 203 6.27 -17.02 -4.31
CA ARG A 203 5.47 -18.18 -3.86
C ARG A 203 5.25 -18.22 -2.35
N LYS A 204 6.09 -17.52 -1.56
CA LYS A 204 5.95 -17.43 -0.10
C LYS A 204 4.63 -16.76 0.28
N LEU A 205 4.00 -17.25 1.33
CA LEU A 205 2.85 -16.56 1.94
C LEU A 205 3.36 -15.35 2.72
N TRP A 206 2.55 -14.30 2.83
CA TRP A 206 3.00 -13.04 3.45
C TRP A 206 3.69 -13.20 4.80
N PRO A 207 3.18 -13.97 5.79
CA PRO A 207 3.88 -14.15 7.06
C PRO A 207 5.24 -14.88 6.96
N GLU A 208 5.48 -15.60 5.86
CA GLU A 208 6.74 -16.34 5.59
C GLU A 208 7.76 -15.52 4.81
N PHE A 209 7.33 -14.41 4.20
CA PHE A 209 8.18 -13.55 3.39
C PHE A 209 9.25 -12.90 4.27
N GLY A 210 10.52 -13.24 4.04
CA GLY A 210 11.65 -12.79 4.82
C GLY A 210 12.54 -11.77 4.11
N LYS A 211 13.65 -11.42 4.76
CA LYS A 211 14.64 -10.48 4.20
C LYS A 211 15.27 -11.02 2.92
N GLU A 212 15.62 -12.30 2.88
CA GLU A 212 16.17 -12.96 1.70
C GLU A 212 15.21 -12.87 0.50
N ASP A 213 13.90 -13.14 0.71
CA ASP A 213 12.90 -13.02 -0.35
C ASP A 213 12.75 -11.58 -0.86
N PHE A 214 12.95 -10.59 0.03
CA PHE A 214 12.93 -9.18 -0.32
C PHE A 214 14.19 -8.80 -1.16
N GLU A 215 15.35 -9.31 -0.78
CA GLU A 215 16.61 -9.12 -1.52
C GLU A 215 16.56 -9.79 -2.89
N ASP A 216 15.94 -10.97 -3.01
CA ASP A 216 15.69 -11.65 -4.28
C ASP A 216 14.80 -10.80 -5.22
N ALA A 217 13.78 -10.14 -4.67
CA ALA A 217 12.94 -9.22 -5.46
C ALA A 217 13.72 -7.99 -5.94
N ILE A 218 14.62 -7.45 -5.12
CA ILE A 218 15.52 -6.35 -5.53
C ILE A 218 16.50 -6.81 -6.61
N LYS A 219 17.07 -8.00 -6.44
CA LYS A 219 17.97 -8.59 -7.44
C LYS A 219 17.26 -8.76 -8.77
N PHE A 220 16.06 -9.33 -8.78
CA PHE A 220 15.22 -9.43 -9.98
C PHE A 220 15.04 -8.07 -10.66
N TYR A 221 14.69 -7.02 -9.89
CA TYR A 221 14.55 -5.67 -10.43
C TYR A 221 15.84 -5.15 -11.07
N ASN A 222 16.99 -5.39 -10.47
CA ASN A 222 18.28 -4.91 -10.96
C ASN A 222 18.75 -5.65 -12.21
N GLU A 223 18.36 -6.92 -12.38
CA GLU A 223 18.69 -7.77 -13.52
C GLU A 223 17.75 -7.58 -14.72
N THR A 224 16.57 -6.97 -14.50
CA THR A 224 15.59 -6.74 -15.57
C THR A 224 16.06 -5.63 -16.50
N GLU A 225 16.19 -5.95 -17.80
CA GLU A 225 16.48 -4.98 -18.84
C GLU A 225 15.25 -4.14 -19.18
N ARG A 226 15.31 -2.82 -18.95
CA ARG A 226 14.20 -1.88 -19.16
C ARG A 226 14.46 -1.04 -20.41
N ARG A 227 13.67 -1.25 -21.45
CA ARG A 227 13.84 -0.61 -22.76
C ARG A 227 12.94 0.61 -22.96
N PHE A 228 11.90 0.83 -22.14
CA PHE A 228 10.96 1.97 -22.23
C PHE A 228 10.53 2.34 -23.65
N GLY A 229 10.26 1.33 -24.48
CA GLY A 229 9.86 1.53 -25.88
C GLY A 229 10.98 1.96 -26.84
N LYS A 230 12.24 1.80 -26.46
CA LYS A 230 13.42 2.00 -27.33
C LYS A 230 13.95 0.69 -27.83
#